data_d146b8eb90ac76fc18ea26551b0d3c91
#
_entry.id   d146b8eb90ac76fc18ea26551b0d3c91
#
_cell.length_a   1.000
_cell.length_b   1.000
_cell.length_c   1.000
_cell.angle_alpha   90.00
_cell.angle_beta   90.00
_cell.angle_gamma   90.00
#
_symmetry.space_group_name_H-M   'P 1'
#
loop_
_entity.id
_entity.type
_entity.pdbx_description
1 polymer ?
#
loop_
_entity_poly.entity_id
_entity_poly.type
_entity_poly.pdbx_seq_one_letter_code
_entity_poly.pdbx_strand_id
1 'polypeptide(L)'
;MTQLLTMEDVMRQAGITGKDIEAIGITNQRETTVIWDKNTGKPIYNAIVWQCRRTSDIVDGLVKDGLRDFIRNKTGLVPDAYFSGTKIKWILDNVPGARNKAENGQLLFGTIDSWLMWKLSGGSIHATDYTNAGRTMIYNIFDLEWDQELLDILDIPKSMLPKVNPSSGIFGYTMPELLGERIPISGVAGDQQAALFGQCCC
;
A
#
# COMPACT_ATOMS: atom_id res chain seq x y z
N MET A 1 -10.62 1.56 -12.04
CA MET A 1 -11.54 1.26 -13.16
C MET A 1 -10.97 0.23 -14.14
N THR A 2 -9.74 0.34 -14.59
CA THR A 2 -9.14 -0.58 -15.58
C THR A 2 -9.12 -2.04 -15.09
N GLN A 3 -8.76 -2.29 -13.83
CA GLN A 3 -8.71 -3.65 -13.25
C GLN A 3 -10.09 -4.32 -13.24
N LEU A 4 -11.14 -3.59 -12.82
CA LEU A 4 -12.51 -4.13 -12.82
C LEU A 4 -12.97 -4.49 -14.24
N LEU A 5 -12.75 -3.60 -15.20
CA LEU A 5 -13.10 -3.89 -16.59
C LEU A 5 -12.37 -5.12 -17.13
N THR A 6 -11.09 -5.29 -16.75
CA THR A 6 -10.32 -6.48 -17.16
C THR A 6 -10.87 -7.74 -16.48
N MET A 7 -11.24 -7.69 -15.20
CA MET A 7 -11.86 -8.83 -14.50
C MET A 7 -13.18 -9.22 -15.16
N GLU A 8 -14.07 -8.27 -15.41
CA GLU A 8 -15.35 -8.50 -16.11
C GLU A 8 -15.13 -9.11 -17.50
N ASP A 9 -14.15 -8.60 -18.22
CA ASP A 9 -13.83 -9.07 -19.57
C ASP A 9 -13.33 -10.52 -19.58
N VAL A 10 -12.41 -10.84 -18.66
CA VAL A 10 -11.86 -12.21 -18.53
C VAL A 10 -12.96 -13.19 -18.09
N MET A 11 -13.79 -12.81 -17.12
CA MET A 11 -14.92 -13.65 -16.68
C MET A 11 -15.89 -13.92 -17.85
N ARG A 12 -16.23 -12.89 -18.62
CA ARG A 12 -17.09 -13.03 -19.81
C ARG A 12 -16.47 -13.96 -20.87
N GLN A 13 -15.17 -13.82 -21.14
CA GLN A 13 -14.46 -14.69 -22.10
C GLN A 13 -14.39 -16.14 -21.63
N ALA A 14 -14.23 -16.36 -20.33
CA ALA A 14 -14.22 -17.70 -19.72
C ALA A 14 -15.62 -18.31 -19.56
N GLY A 15 -16.70 -17.53 -19.74
CA GLY A 15 -18.07 -17.96 -19.52
C GLY A 15 -18.40 -18.27 -18.05
N ILE A 16 -17.70 -17.57 -17.11
CA ILE A 16 -17.88 -17.75 -15.65
C ILE A 16 -18.50 -16.51 -15.02
N THR A 17 -19.00 -16.68 -13.81
CA THR A 17 -19.58 -15.64 -12.96
C THR A 17 -18.82 -15.52 -11.64
N GLY A 18 -19.15 -14.54 -10.80
CA GLY A 18 -18.57 -14.43 -9.48
C GLY A 18 -18.77 -15.67 -8.58
N LYS A 19 -19.80 -16.48 -8.85
CA LYS A 19 -20.06 -17.74 -8.12
C LYS A 19 -19.02 -18.81 -8.37
N ASP A 20 -18.32 -18.73 -9.49
CA ASP A 20 -17.33 -19.71 -9.90
C ASP A 20 -15.92 -19.31 -9.40
N ILE A 21 -15.79 -18.18 -8.69
CA ILE A 21 -14.52 -17.65 -8.19
C ILE A 21 -14.42 -17.90 -6.69
N GLU A 22 -13.48 -18.78 -6.30
CA GLU A 22 -13.24 -19.13 -4.90
C GLU A 22 -12.56 -17.99 -4.12
N ALA A 23 -11.62 -17.26 -4.73
CA ALA A 23 -10.87 -16.20 -4.08
C ALA A 23 -10.17 -15.27 -5.07
N ILE A 24 -9.77 -14.10 -4.58
CA ILE A 24 -8.92 -13.13 -5.28
C ILE A 24 -7.57 -13.04 -4.60
N GLY A 25 -6.50 -13.21 -5.38
CA GLY A 25 -5.14 -12.86 -5.00
C GLY A 25 -4.72 -11.54 -5.65
N ILE A 26 -4.07 -10.67 -4.89
CA ILE A 26 -3.57 -9.38 -5.36
C ILE A 26 -2.05 -9.38 -5.34
N THR A 27 -1.46 -9.05 -6.47
CA THR A 27 -0.04 -8.70 -6.56
C THR A 27 0.14 -7.33 -7.19
N ASN A 28 1.19 -6.62 -6.82
CA ASN A 28 1.41 -5.26 -7.24
C ASN A 28 2.89 -4.88 -7.28
N GLN A 29 3.21 -3.89 -8.08
CA GLN A 29 4.47 -3.17 -7.94
C GLN A 29 4.47 -2.45 -6.60
N ARG A 30 5.46 -2.75 -5.74
CA ARG A 30 5.57 -2.17 -4.40
C ARG A 30 5.94 -0.69 -4.45
N GLU A 31 6.04 -0.04 -3.31
CA GLU A 31 6.52 1.32 -3.06
C GLU A 31 5.72 2.45 -3.74
N THR A 32 4.88 2.14 -4.72
CA THR A 32 4.00 3.14 -5.33
C THR A 32 3.00 3.67 -4.31
N THR A 33 3.05 4.97 -4.07
CA THR A 33 2.35 5.64 -2.97
C THR A 33 1.05 6.26 -3.46
N VAL A 34 -0.05 5.91 -2.81
CA VAL A 34 -1.37 6.53 -3.00
C VAL A 34 -1.85 7.07 -1.66
N ILE A 35 -2.32 8.32 -1.64
CA ILE A 35 -3.02 8.92 -0.49
C ILE A 35 -4.41 9.36 -0.95
N TRP A 36 -5.43 8.99 -0.19
CA TRP A 36 -6.80 9.34 -0.54
C TRP A 36 -7.59 9.80 0.68
N ASP A 37 -8.61 10.60 0.43
CA ASP A 37 -9.58 11.03 1.42
C ASP A 37 -10.55 9.87 1.71
N LYS A 38 -10.61 9.42 2.97
CA LYS A 38 -11.41 8.26 3.37
C LYS A 38 -12.92 8.46 3.21
N ASN A 39 -13.38 9.71 3.27
CA ASN A 39 -14.80 10.02 3.20
C ASN A 39 -15.30 10.05 1.75
N THR A 40 -14.45 10.50 0.83
CA THR A 40 -14.81 10.62 -0.60
C THR A 40 -14.29 9.46 -1.44
N GLY A 41 -13.31 8.70 -0.93
CA GLY A 41 -12.62 7.64 -1.68
C GLY A 41 -11.83 8.17 -2.89
N LYS A 42 -11.48 9.48 -2.91
CA LYS A 42 -10.74 10.10 -4.01
C LYS A 42 -9.28 10.34 -3.63
N PRO A 43 -8.33 10.00 -4.50
CA PRO A 43 -6.93 10.37 -4.28
C PRO A 43 -6.79 11.90 -4.20
N ILE A 44 -5.94 12.38 -3.26
CA ILE A 44 -5.64 13.80 -3.11
C ILE A 44 -4.54 14.27 -4.04
N TYR A 45 -3.78 13.33 -4.60
CA TYR A 45 -2.69 13.57 -5.53
C TYR A 45 -2.53 12.35 -6.46
N ASN A 46 -1.84 12.51 -7.58
CA ASN A 46 -1.46 11.40 -8.44
C ASN A 46 -0.55 10.41 -7.70
N ALA A 47 -0.71 9.11 -7.94
CA ALA A 47 0.16 8.09 -7.39
C ALA A 47 1.63 8.37 -7.72
N ILE A 48 2.50 8.35 -6.70
CA ILE A 48 3.95 8.52 -6.91
C ILE A 48 4.57 7.14 -7.05
N VAL A 49 5.01 6.83 -8.28
CA VAL A 49 5.58 5.52 -8.61
C VAL A 49 6.97 5.33 -7.99
N TRP A 50 7.39 4.07 -7.87
CA TRP A 50 8.68 3.67 -7.30
C TRP A 50 9.90 4.31 -8.00
N GLN A 51 9.83 4.54 -9.31
CA GLN A 51 10.90 5.15 -10.12
C GLN A 51 11.10 6.66 -9.86
N CYS A 52 10.13 7.32 -9.20
CA CYS A 52 10.15 8.76 -9.05
C CYS A 52 11.19 9.21 -8.02
N ARG A 53 12.08 10.11 -8.44
CA ARG A 53 13.20 10.62 -7.63
C ARG A 53 12.92 11.96 -6.93
N ARG A 54 11.68 12.45 -6.95
CA ARG A 54 11.33 13.78 -6.40
C ARG A 54 11.60 13.97 -4.91
N THR A 55 11.81 12.88 -4.17
CA THR A 55 12.08 12.89 -2.73
C THR A 55 13.55 12.69 -2.39
N SER A 56 14.46 12.80 -3.38
CA SER A 56 15.90 12.63 -3.15
C SER A 56 16.43 13.62 -2.12
N ASP A 57 16.00 14.88 -2.14
CA ASP A 57 16.43 15.89 -1.17
C ASP A 57 16.03 15.54 0.28
N ILE A 58 14.86 14.89 0.46
CA ILE A 58 14.43 14.40 1.78
C ILE A 58 15.38 13.29 2.24
N VAL A 59 15.73 12.36 1.34
CA VAL A 59 16.69 11.28 1.65
C VAL A 59 18.06 11.83 2.00
N ASP A 60 18.56 12.79 1.23
CA ASP A 60 19.86 13.43 1.48
C ASP A 60 19.88 14.12 2.85
N GLY A 61 18.76 14.73 3.25
CA GLY A 61 18.56 15.29 4.60
C GLY A 61 18.68 14.20 5.68
N LEU A 62 17.96 13.09 5.56
CA LEU A 62 18.03 11.98 6.51
C LEU A 62 19.43 11.41 6.66
N VAL A 63 20.14 11.26 5.54
CA VAL A 63 21.54 10.76 5.53
C VAL A 63 22.48 11.76 6.20
N LYS A 64 22.33 13.06 5.91
CA LYS A 64 23.12 14.14 6.52
C LYS A 64 22.91 14.23 8.04
N ASP A 65 21.69 13.97 8.50
CA ASP A 65 21.33 13.93 9.92
C ASP A 65 21.80 12.63 10.63
N GLY A 66 22.55 11.76 9.91
CA GLY A 66 23.13 10.53 10.47
C GLY A 66 22.13 9.37 10.65
N LEU A 67 20.94 9.44 10.06
CA LEU A 67 19.86 8.47 10.26
C LEU A 67 19.99 7.21 9.38
N ARG A 68 21.01 7.11 8.53
CA ARG A 68 21.18 5.98 7.61
C ARG A 68 21.16 4.62 8.30
N ASP A 69 22.01 4.44 9.31
CA ASP A 69 22.13 3.15 9.99
C ASP A 69 20.93 2.90 10.89
N PHE A 70 20.36 3.95 11.49
CA PHE A 70 19.14 3.85 12.26
C PHE A 70 17.98 3.29 11.42
N ILE A 71 17.73 3.86 10.23
CA ILE A 71 16.70 3.39 9.30
C ILE A 71 16.99 1.96 8.86
N ARG A 72 18.25 1.67 8.48
CA ARG A 72 18.65 0.35 8.03
C ARG A 72 18.46 -0.73 9.10
N ASN A 73 18.80 -0.43 10.33
CA ASN A 73 18.69 -1.39 11.43
C ASN A 73 17.24 -1.78 11.74
N LYS A 74 16.28 -0.88 11.52
CA LYS A 74 14.86 -1.14 11.75
C LYS A 74 14.14 -1.75 10.55
N THR A 75 14.51 -1.33 9.36
CA THR A 75 13.76 -1.65 8.14
C THR A 75 14.49 -2.61 7.20
N GLY A 76 15.79 -2.84 7.40
CA GLY A 76 16.66 -3.54 6.45
C GLY A 76 16.99 -2.74 5.19
N LEU A 77 16.48 -1.51 5.06
CA LEU A 77 16.58 -0.71 3.84
C LEU A 77 17.63 0.40 3.99
N VAL A 78 18.37 0.64 2.94
CA VAL A 78 19.19 1.86 2.82
C VAL A 78 18.26 3.00 2.39
N PRO A 79 18.30 4.19 3.04
CA PRO A 79 17.43 5.30 2.66
C PRO A 79 17.55 5.63 1.17
N ASP A 80 16.40 5.64 0.49
CA ASP A 80 16.30 5.97 -0.94
C ASP A 80 14.90 6.54 -1.26
N ALA A 81 14.83 7.43 -2.24
CA ALA A 81 13.59 7.99 -2.79
C ALA A 81 12.66 6.93 -3.41
N TYR A 82 13.18 5.72 -3.61
CA TYR A 82 12.45 4.55 -4.08
C TYR A 82 11.28 4.19 -3.14
N PHE A 83 11.46 4.29 -1.83
CA PHE A 83 10.53 3.81 -0.81
C PHE A 83 9.39 4.77 -0.51
N SER A 84 8.28 4.25 0.04
CA SER A 84 7.04 5.01 0.20
C SER A 84 7.12 6.12 1.24
N GLY A 85 7.87 5.95 2.34
CA GLY A 85 7.88 6.89 3.47
C GLY A 85 8.17 8.33 3.07
N THR A 86 9.23 8.56 2.28
CA THR A 86 9.56 9.91 1.80
C THR A 86 8.52 10.49 0.83
N LYS A 87 7.82 9.65 0.08
CA LYS A 87 6.74 10.08 -0.83
C LYS A 87 5.50 10.48 -0.06
N ILE A 88 5.18 9.79 1.05
CA ILE A 88 4.10 10.19 1.95
C ILE A 88 4.41 11.58 2.50
N LYS A 89 5.61 11.78 3.10
CA LYS A 89 6.05 13.07 3.60
C LYS A 89 5.92 14.15 2.54
N TRP A 90 6.43 13.89 1.33
CA TRP A 90 6.37 14.84 0.23
C TRP A 90 4.93 15.27 -0.12
N ILE A 91 3.99 14.31 -0.19
CA ILE A 91 2.58 14.64 -0.47
C ILE A 91 2.00 15.50 0.65
N LEU A 92 2.25 15.15 1.91
CA LEU A 92 1.74 15.89 3.07
C LEU A 92 2.28 17.31 3.12
N ASP A 93 3.53 17.53 2.71
CA ASP A 93 4.18 18.83 2.74
C ASP A 93 3.85 19.71 1.52
N ASN A 94 3.54 19.12 0.36
CA ASN A 94 3.40 19.85 -0.91
C ASN A 94 1.96 19.96 -1.43
N VAL A 95 1.03 19.12 -0.95
CA VAL A 95 -0.36 19.20 -1.38
C VAL A 95 -1.15 20.09 -0.39
N PRO A 96 -1.76 21.19 -0.87
CA PRO A 96 -2.47 22.12 0.01
C PRO A 96 -3.52 21.43 0.90
N GLY A 97 -3.40 21.63 2.20
CA GLY A 97 -4.33 21.08 3.21
C GLY A 97 -4.17 19.59 3.52
N ALA A 98 -3.23 18.88 2.87
CA ALA A 98 -3.02 17.45 3.10
C ALA A 98 -2.57 17.19 4.54
N ARG A 99 -1.60 17.94 5.06
CA ARG A 99 -1.11 17.80 6.44
C ARG A 99 -2.24 17.89 7.46
N ASN A 100 -3.01 18.94 7.43
CA ASN A 100 -4.15 19.15 8.33
C ASN A 100 -5.19 18.03 8.24
N LYS A 101 -5.53 17.59 7.02
CA LYS A 101 -6.44 16.45 6.83
C LYS A 101 -5.89 15.15 7.40
N ALA A 102 -4.59 14.91 7.26
CA ALA A 102 -3.93 13.71 7.78
C ALA A 102 -3.97 13.68 9.32
N GLU A 103 -3.60 14.79 9.98
CA GLU A 103 -3.66 14.95 11.43
C GLU A 103 -5.08 14.79 11.99
N ASN A 104 -6.09 15.24 11.25
CA ASN A 104 -7.50 15.03 11.57
C ASN A 104 -8.01 13.61 11.20
N GLY A 105 -7.13 12.70 10.79
CA GLY A 105 -7.48 11.33 10.47
C GLY A 105 -8.43 11.18 9.28
N GLN A 106 -8.40 12.11 8.33
CA GLN A 106 -9.26 12.12 7.14
C GLN A 106 -8.61 11.46 5.93
N LEU A 107 -7.29 11.25 5.97
CA LEU A 107 -6.56 10.64 4.88
C LEU A 107 -6.12 9.21 5.21
N LEU A 108 -6.05 8.39 4.19
CA LEU A 108 -5.48 7.06 4.23
C LEU A 108 -4.34 6.96 3.22
N PHE A 109 -3.31 6.22 3.60
CA PHE A 109 -2.19 5.84 2.76
C PHE A 109 -2.30 4.36 2.39
N GLY A 110 -1.82 4.00 1.21
CA GLY A 110 -1.57 2.63 0.81
C GLY A 110 -0.66 2.53 -0.40
N THR A 111 -0.07 1.38 -0.55
CA THR A 111 0.47 0.90 -1.81
C THR A 111 -0.69 0.42 -2.70
N ILE A 112 -0.42 -0.03 -3.90
CA ILE A 112 -1.47 -0.35 -4.89
C ILE A 112 -2.40 -1.47 -4.40
N ASP A 113 -1.89 -2.45 -3.66
CA ASP A 113 -2.67 -3.50 -3.01
C ASP A 113 -3.74 -2.94 -2.07
N SER A 114 -3.33 -2.05 -1.14
CA SER A 114 -4.25 -1.40 -0.19
C SER A 114 -5.31 -0.58 -0.93
N TRP A 115 -4.91 0.15 -1.96
CA TRP A 115 -5.81 0.92 -2.80
C TRP A 115 -6.82 0.03 -3.52
N LEU A 116 -6.38 -1.10 -4.09
CA LEU A 116 -7.28 -2.05 -4.75
C LEU A 116 -8.25 -2.69 -3.76
N MET A 117 -7.76 -3.16 -2.61
CA MET A 117 -8.64 -3.71 -1.56
C MET A 117 -9.68 -2.70 -1.09
N TRP A 118 -9.26 -1.45 -0.86
CA TRP A 118 -10.18 -0.36 -0.52
C TRP A 118 -11.27 -0.17 -1.57
N LYS A 119 -10.90 -0.15 -2.85
CA LYS A 119 -11.86 0.02 -3.96
C LYS A 119 -12.76 -1.20 -4.15
N LEU A 120 -12.23 -2.41 -4.07
CA LEU A 120 -12.98 -3.64 -4.24
C LEU A 120 -13.96 -3.90 -3.09
N SER A 121 -13.66 -3.40 -1.90
CA SER A 121 -14.46 -3.62 -0.70
C SER A 121 -15.41 -2.46 -0.36
N GLY A 122 -15.49 -1.42 -1.20
CA GLY A 122 -16.29 -0.23 -0.89
C GLY A 122 -15.81 0.54 0.32
N GLY A 123 -14.51 0.48 0.61
CA GLY A 123 -13.90 1.20 1.72
C GLY A 123 -13.89 0.44 3.05
N SER A 124 -14.28 -0.83 3.06
CA SER A 124 -14.30 -1.63 4.29
C SER A 124 -12.93 -2.27 4.63
N ILE A 125 -12.03 -2.41 3.66
CA ILE A 125 -10.69 -2.98 3.84
C ILE A 125 -9.63 -1.91 3.64
N HIS A 126 -8.93 -1.54 4.71
CA HIS A 126 -7.70 -0.75 4.67
C HIS A 126 -6.57 -1.58 5.27
N ALA A 127 -5.96 -2.38 4.44
CA ALA A 127 -4.93 -3.35 4.84
C ALA A 127 -3.82 -3.44 3.80
N THR A 128 -2.71 -4.04 4.19
CA THR A 128 -1.57 -4.43 3.35
C THR A 128 -0.94 -5.70 3.91
N ASP A 129 0.07 -6.23 3.25
CA ASP A 129 0.82 -7.39 3.74
C ASP A 129 2.25 -7.02 4.15
N TYR A 130 2.96 -7.97 4.76
CA TYR A 130 4.35 -7.78 5.19
C TYR A 130 5.29 -7.42 4.04
N THR A 131 5.07 -7.98 2.85
CA THR A 131 5.97 -7.77 1.70
C THR A 131 5.86 -6.37 1.11
N ASN A 132 4.70 -5.75 1.19
CA ASN A 132 4.47 -4.35 0.85
C ASN A 132 4.89 -3.40 1.98
N ALA A 133 4.47 -3.68 3.22
CA ALA A 133 4.82 -2.86 4.39
C ALA A 133 6.34 -2.73 4.57
N GLY A 134 7.08 -3.83 4.45
CA GLY A 134 8.54 -3.87 4.58
C GLY A 134 9.29 -3.04 3.53
N ARG A 135 8.60 -2.52 2.50
CA ARG A 135 9.20 -1.66 1.46
C ARG A 135 8.81 -0.20 1.58
N THR A 136 8.28 0.19 2.73
CA THR A 136 7.83 1.57 2.95
C THR A 136 8.88 2.48 3.59
N MET A 137 9.93 1.90 4.20
CA MET A 137 10.95 2.59 5.01
C MET A 137 10.39 3.18 6.33
N ILE A 138 9.20 2.76 6.73
CA ILE A 138 8.55 3.16 8.00
C ILE A 138 8.00 1.95 8.78
N TYR A 139 8.33 0.74 8.33
CA TYR A 139 7.90 -0.52 8.94
C TYR A 139 9.08 -1.24 9.59
N ASN A 140 8.97 -1.55 10.88
CA ASN A 140 9.98 -2.32 11.59
C ASN A 140 9.81 -3.81 11.27
N ILE A 141 10.81 -4.39 10.63
CA ILE A 141 10.76 -5.79 10.16
C ILE A 141 11.03 -6.81 11.27
N PHE A 142 11.50 -6.38 12.44
CA PHE A 142 11.75 -7.24 13.60
C PHE A 142 10.53 -7.30 14.51
N ASP A 143 9.91 -6.14 14.79
CA ASP A 143 8.74 -6.02 15.65
C ASP A 143 7.43 -6.26 14.88
N LEU A 144 7.51 -6.28 13.53
CA LEU A 144 6.37 -6.45 12.60
C LEU A 144 5.28 -5.40 12.81
N GLU A 145 5.68 -4.14 12.99
CA GLU A 145 4.77 -3.02 13.17
C GLU A 145 5.25 -1.72 12.49
N TRP A 146 4.37 -0.76 12.32
CA TRP A 146 4.71 0.60 11.91
C TRP A 146 5.55 1.25 13.00
N ASP A 147 6.79 1.62 12.68
CA ASP A 147 7.76 2.14 13.65
C ASP A 147 7.48 3.60 13.99
N GLN A 148 7.14 3.86 15.25
CA GLN A 148 6.75 5.20 15.69
C GLN A 148 7.88 6.23 15.54
N GLU A 149 9.14 5.86 15.80
CA GLU A 149 10.26 6.80 15.67
C GLU A 149 10.49 7.19 14.20
N LEU A 150 10.34 6.24 13.26
CA LEU A 150 10.42 6.54 11.82
C LEU A 150 9.25 7.40 11.34
N LEU A 151 8.05 7.18 11.91
CA LEU A 151 6.89 8.02 11.63
C LEU A 151 7.09 9.44 12.14
N ASP A 152 7.65 9.61 13.34
CA ASP A 152 7.94 10.92 13.93
C ASP A 152 9.01 11.67 13.13
N ILE A 153 10.08 10.99 12.71
CA ILE A 153 11.14 11.56 11.86
C ILE A 153 10.58 12.07 10.52
N LEU A 154 9.66 11.33 9.91
CA LEU A 154 9.05 11.70 8.63
C LEU A 154 7.77 12.52 8.80
N ASP A 155 7.35 12.76 10.04
CA ASP A 155 6.14 13.51 10.39
C ASP A 155 4.89 12.92 9.67
N ILE A 156 4.69 11.59 9.85
CA ILE A 156 3.60 10.84 9.25
C ILE A 156 2.63 10.39 10.34
N PRO A 157 1.36 10.82 10.32
CA PRO A 157 0.36 10.36 11.28
C PRO A 157 0.07 8.85 11.14
N LYS A 158 0.23 8.10 12.23
CA LYS A 158 -0.02 6.64 12.26
C LYS A 158 -1.45 6.27 11.82
N SER A 159 -2.41 7.15 12.05
CA SER A 159 -3.82 6.97 11.67
C SER A 159 -4.06 6.81 10.16
N MET A 160 -3.09 7.19 9.33
CA MET A 160 -3.17 7.02 7.87
C MET A 160 -2.82 5.63 7.39
N LEU A 161 -2.16 4.82 8.24
CA LEU A 161 -1.49 3.60 7.80
C LEU A 161 -2.43 2.40 7.80
N PRO A 162 -2.31 1.48 6.81
CA PRO A 162 -3.14 0.30 6.74
C PRO A 162 -2.76 -0.72 7.83
N LYS A 163 -3.73 -1.59 8.18
CA LYS A 163 -3.43 -2.77 8.99
C LYS A 163 -2.53 -3.71 8.20
N VAL A 164 -1.45 -4.20 8.82
CA VAL A 164 -0.56 -5.18 8.20
C VAL A 164 -1.01 -6.59 8.59
N ASN A 165 -1.14 -7.46 7.60
CA ASN A 165 -1.53 -8.86 7.77
C ASN A 165 -0.51 -9.80 7.10
N PRO A 166 -0.50 -11.09 7.43
CA PRO A 166 0.21 -12.11 6.64
C PRO A 166 -0.26 -12.11 5.17
N SER A 167 0.66 -12.42 4.24
CA SER A 167 0.38 -12.42 2.79
C SER A 167 -0.69 -13.44 2.38
N SER A 168 -0.85 -14.52 3.13
CA SER A 168 -1.90 -15.54 2.95
C SER A 168 -2.89 -15.49 4.11
N GLY A 169 -4.17 -15.28 3.80
CA GLY A 169 -5.26 -15.16 4.78
C GLY A 169 -6.38 -14.27 4.25
N ILE A 170 -7.53 -14.31 4.88
CA ILE A 170 -8.68 -13.50 4.46
C ILE A 170 -8.49 -12.05 4.93
N PHE A 171 -8.28 -11.15 3.97
CA PHE A 171 -8.23 -9.70 4.19
C PHE A 171 -9.63 -9.10 4.33
N GLY A 172 -10.61 -9.69 3.66
CA GLY A 172 -12.01 -9.29 3.62
C GLY A 172 -12.66 -9.75 2.32
N TYR A 173 -13.74 -9.07 1.91
CA TYR A 173 -14.55 -9.48 0.76
C TYR A 173 -14.82 -8.32 -0.18
N THR A 174 -15.03 -8.63 -1.47
CA THR A 174 -15.48 -7.65 -2.45
C THR A 174 -16.92 -7.23 -2.19
N MET A 175 -17.29 -6.06 -2.70
CA MET A 175 -18.71 -5.69 -2.82
C MET A 175 -19.38 -6.58 -3.88
N PRO A 176 -20.59 -7.14 -3.60
CA PRO A 176 -21.29 -7.99 -4.55
C PRO A 176 -21.67 -7.24 -5.84
N GLU A 177 -21.85 -5.92 -5.78
CA GLU A 177 -22.22 -5.08 -6.92
C GLU A 177 -21.12 -5.03 -8.00
N LEU A 178 -19.88 -5.39 -7.66
CA LEU A 178 -18.76 -5.36 -8.60
C LEU A 178 -18.68 -6.61 -9.47
N LEU A 179 -18.86 -7.79 -8.87
CA LEU A 179 -18.63 -9.09 -9.54
C LEU A 179 -19.83 -10.05 -9.37
N GLY A 180 -20.96 -9.56 -8.88
CA GLY A 180 -22.17 -10.33 -8.65
C GLY A 180 -22.19 -11.14 -7.35
N GLU A 181 -21.01 -11.27 -6.66
CA GLU A 181 -20.86 -12.06 -5.43
C GLU A 181 -19.84 -11.41 -4.47
N ARG A 182 -19.93 -11.81 -3.20
CA ARG A 182 -18.93 -11.49 -2.18
C ARG A 182 -17.78 -12.46 -2.27
N ILE A 183 -16.73 -12.09 -2.99
CA ILE A 183 -15.55 -12.93 -3.21
C ILE A 183 -14.49 -12.59 -2.15
N PRO A 184 -13.91 -13.58 -1.44
CA PRO A 184 -12.86 -13.33 -0.48
C PRO A 184 -11.58 -12.83 -1.17
N ILE A 185 -10.91 -11.83 -0.59
CA ILE A 185 -9.54 -11.45 -0.94
C ILE A 185 -8.65 -12.17 0.05
N SER A 186 -7.94 -13.22 -0.40
CA SER A 186 -7.27 -14.18 0.47
C SER A 186 -5.75 -14.26 0.27
N GLY A 187 -5.21 -13.50 -0.65
CA GLY A 187 -3.77 -13.41 -0.87
C GLY A 187 -3.37 -12.02 -1.31
N VAL A 188 -2.33 -11.46 -0.69
CA VAL A 188 -1.73 -10.18 -1.07
C VAL A 188 -0.22 -10.31 -0.95
N ALA A 189 0.52 -10.04 -2.02
CA ALA A 189 1.97 -10.06 -2.00
C ALA A 189 2.56 -9.10 -3.03
N GLY A 190 3.73 -8.54 -2.72
CA GLY A 190 4.50 -7.79 -3.71
C GLY A 190 4.89 -8.69 -4.89
N ASP A 191 5.08 -8.08 -6.06
CA ASP A 191 5.33 -8.75 -7.34
C ASP A 191 6.46 -9.80 -7.29
N GLN A 192 7.57 -9.48 -6.64
CA GLN A 192 8.71 -10.39 -6.52
C GLN A 192 8.40 -11.59 -5.62
N GLN A 193 7.71 -11.37 -4.50
CA GLN A 193 7.32 -12.45 -3.58
C GLN A 193 6.23 -13.34 -4.19
N ALA A 194 5.28 -12.73 -4.89
CA ALA A 194 4.27 -13.48 -5.63
C ALA A 194 4.89 -14.35 -6.74
N ALA A 195 5.89 -13.80 -7.45
CA ALA A 195 6.64 -14.55 -8.46
C ALA A 195 7.42 -15.73 -7.84
N LEU A 196 8.12 -15.49 -6.72
CA LEU A 196 8.86 -16.53 -6.00
C LEU A 196 7.93 -17.68 -5.59
N PHE A 197 6.81 -17.35 -4.98
CA PHE A 197 5.79 -18.32 -4.58
C PHE A 197 5.21 -19.06 -5.79
N GLY A 198 4.83 -18.34 -6.83
CA GLY A 198 4.23 -18.91 -8.05
C GLY A 198 5.17 -19.82 -8.84
N GLN A 199 6.48 -19.62 -8.72
CA GLN A 199 7.50 -20.50 -9.32
C GLN A 199 7.89 -21.67 -8.40
N CYS A 200 7.20 -21.85 -7.27
CA CYS A 200 7.49 -22.90 -6.27
C CYS A 200 8.97 -22.88 -5.79
N CYS A 201 9.58 -21.70 -5.70
CA CYS A 201 10.93 -21.52 -5.17
C CYS A 201 10.85 -21.39 -3.63
N CYS A 202 10.66 -22.50 -2.93
CA CYS A 202 10.56 -22.56 -1.46
C CYS A 202 11.83 -23.14 -0.88
#